data_91902fd617d357b67745cbaabc8745f3
#
_entry.id   91902fd617d357b67745cbaabc8745f3
#
_cell.length_a   1.000
_cell.length_b   1.000
_cell.length_c   1.000
_cell.angle_alpha   90.00
_cell.angle_beta   90.00
_cell.angle_gamma   90.00
#
_symmetry.space_group_name_H-M   'P 1'
#
loop_
_entity.id
_entity.type
_entity.pdbx_description
1 polymer ?
#
loop_
_entity_poly.entity_id
_entity_poly.type
_entity_poly.pdbx_seq_one_letter_code
_entity_poly.pdbx_strand_id
1 'polypeptide(L)'
;MNENLKVDDYGLELLEKFEGKSHQAYRDSVGIPTIGIGFIRYTLGEKAGQKVQMGDVMTDSEIRAELASQIQTYEKAVRDAVQVELTQSQFNACVSLCYNIGAKGFAGSSVVRELNQRKYQAACKAFELWNKAGGRVVQGLVNRRAAEQKEFFRNG
;
A
#
# COMPACT_ATOMS: atom_id res chain seq x y z
N MET A 1 0.16 14.44 -14.20
CA MET A 1 -0.41 15.21 -13.08
C MET A 1 0.16 14.85 -11.74
N ASN A 2 0.29 13.59 -11.45
CA ASN A 2 0.81 13.12 -10.16
C ASN A 2 2.18 12.46 -10.30
N GLU A 3 2.91 12.80 -11.35
CA GLU A 3 4.16 12.13 -11.76
C GLU A 3 5.28 12.27 -10.73
N ASN A 4 5.27 13.38 -9.98
CA ASN A 4 6.29 13.65 -8.96
C ASN A 4 5.93 13.12 -7.57
N LEU A 5 4.72 12.57 -7.40
CA LEU A 5 4.30 12.04 -6.11
C LEU A 5 4.89 10.65 -5.88
N LYS A 6 5.42 10.47 -4.69
CA LYS A 6 5.83 9.18 -4.15
C LYS A 6 5.28 9.09 -2.74
N VAL A 7 5.07 7.90 -2.25
CA VAL A 7 4.64 7.69 -0.86
C VAL A 7 5.74 8.24 0.06
N ASP A 8 5.36 9.08 1.00
CA ASP A 8 6.28 9.65 1.98
C ASP A 8 6.30 8.80 3.26
N ASP A 9 7.02 9.25 4.28
CA ASP A 9 7.15 8.51 5.54
C ASP A 9 5.82 8.25 6.22
N TYR A 10 4.85 9.16 6.13
CA TYR A 10 3.51 8.93 6.67
C TYR A 10 2.82 7.75 6.00
N GLY A 11 2.94 7.66 4.68
CA GLY A 11 2.37 6.55 3.92
C GLY A 11 3.09 5.24 4.17
N LEU A 12 4.42 5.27 4.30
CA LEU A 12 5.20 4.07 4.62
C LEU A 12 4.86 3.56 6.02
N GLU A 13 4.69 4.43 6.99
CA GLU A 13 4.24 4.06 8.34
C GLU A 13 2.87 3.41 8.31
N LEU A 14 1.95 3.97 7.53
CA LEU A 14 0.61 3.41 7.37
C LEU A 14 0.66 1.98 6.85
N LEU A 15 1.47 1.73 5.82
CA LEU A 15 1.66 0.39 5.26
C LEU A 15 2.30 -0.56 6.27
N GLU A 16 3.36 -0.13 6.94
CA GLU A 16 4.03 -0.95 7.96
C GLU A 16 3.07 -1.37 9.08
N LYS A 17 2.22 -0.44 9.51
CA LYS A 17 1.24 -0.69 10.57
C LYS A 17 0.26 -1.80 10.21
N PHE A 18 -0.27 -1.79 8.99
CA PHE A 18 -1.33 -2.73 8.60
C PHE A 18 -0.81 -4.01 7.97
N GLU A 19 0.34 -3.97 7.31
CA GLU A 19 0.95 -5.16 6.72
C GLU A 19 1.75 -5.97 7.74
N GLY A 20 2.20 -5.33 8.82
CA GLY A 20 3.09 -5.93 9.79
C GLY A 20 4.51 -6.05 9.24
N LYS A 21 5.49 -6.23 10.10
CA LYS A 21 6.88 -6.39 9.65
C LYS A 21 7.63 -7.45 10.46
N SER A 22 8.55 -8.13 9.80
CA SER A 22 9.42 -9.11 10.41
C SER A 22 10.87 -8.80 10.08
N HIS A 23 11.71 -8.74 11.10
CA HIS A 23 13.16 -8.51 10.95
C HIS A 23 13.91 -9.78 10.58
N GLN A 24 13.27 -10.93 10.71
CA GLN A 24 13.86 -12.24 10.37
C GLN A 24 12.99 -12.94 9.34
N ALA A 25 13.63 -13.66 8.43
CA ALA A 25 12.91 -14.45 7.46
C ALA A 25 12.08 -15.54 8.13
N TYR A 26 10.88 -15.73 7.66
CA TYR A 26 9.94 -16.76 8.09
C TYR A 26 9.30 -17.41 6.89
N ARG A 27 8.71 -18.58 7.07
CA ARG A 27 7.94 -19.23 6.01
C ARG A 27 6.49 -18.78 6.08
N ASP A 28 5.95 -18.34 4.95
CA ASP A 28 4.55 -17.94 4.87
C ASP A 28 3.63 -19.17 4.91
N SER A 29 2.33 -18.95 4.74
CA SER A 29 1.31 -20.01 4.82
C SER A 29 1.52 -21.15 3.82
N VAL A 30 2.24 -20.90 2.72
CA VAL A 30 2.55 -21.91 1.70
C VAL A 30 4.03 -22.32 1.71
N GLY A 31 4.78 -21.91 2.74
CA GLY A 31 6.16 -22.33 2.95
C GLY A 31 7.22 -21.50 2.25
N ILE A 32 6.86 -20.34 1.67
CA ILE A 32 7.80 -19.48 0.96
C ILE A 32 8.55 -18.58 1.96
N PRO A 33 9.91 -18.55 1.93
CA PRO A 33 10.66 -17.64 2.78
C PRO A 33 10.31 -16.19 2.49
N THR A 34 9.94 -15.47 3.53
CA THR A 34 9.37 -14.12 3.48
C THR A 34 10.01 -13.27 4.58
N ILE A 35 10.21 -11.99 4.34
CA ILE A 35 10.80 -11.08 5.32
C ILE A 35 10.20 -9.69 5.18
N GLY A 36 10.38 -8.85 6.18
CA GLY A 36 9.97 -7.44 6.15
C GLY A 36 8.46 -7.31 6.07
N ILE A 37 7.99 -6.67 5.02
CA ILE A 37 6.57 -6.39 4.78
C ILE A 37 6.05 -7.37 3.70
N GLY A 38 6.20 -8.65 3.95
CA GLY A 38 5.78 -9.66 2.99
C GLY A 38 6.69 -9.80 1.77
N PHE A 39 7.95 -9.41 1.88
CA PHE A 39 8.89 -9.50 0.76
C PHE A 39 9.34 -10.94 0.55
N ILE A 40 9.28 -11.41 -0.68
CA ILE A 40 9.80 -12.73 -1.07
C ILE A 40 11.06 -12.61 -1.91
N ARG A 41 11.38 -11.38 -2.34
CA ARG A 41 12.53 -11.06 -3.19
C ARG A 41 13.02 -9.67 -2.84
N TYR A 42 14.31 -9.45 -2.95
CA TYR A 42 14.92 -8.14 -2.74
C TYR A 42 14.96 -7.35 -4.05
N THR A 43 14.89 -6.03 -3.95
CA THR A 43 15.02 -5.12 -5.09
C THR A 43 16.22 -4.20 -4.96
N LEU A 44 16.80 -4.09 -3.75
CA LEU A 44 17.88 -3.15 -3.45
C LEU A 44 19.13 -3.88 -2.95
N GLY A 45 20.28 -3.20 -3.09
CA GLY A 45 21.56 -3.63 -2.53
C GLY A 45 22.16 -4.82 -3.25
N GLU A 46 23.08 -5.50 -2.57
CA GLU A 46 23.82 -6.62 -3.13
C GLU A 46 22.94 -7.83 -3.46
N LYS A 47 21.84 -7.97 -2.75
CA LYS A 47 20.89 -9.08 -2.95
C LYS A 47 19.80 -8.78 -3.97
N ALA A 48 19.86 -7.62 -4.65
CA ALA A 48 18.83 -7.22 -5.62
C ALA A 48 18.58 -8.34 -6.64
N GLY A 49 17.31 -8.68 -6.84
CA GLY A 49 16.87 -9.75 -7.74
C GLY A 49 16.90 -11.16 -7.14
N GLN A 50 17.46 -11.31 -5.94
CA GLN A 50 17.53 -12.62 -5.26
C GLN A 50 16.29 -12.88 -4.40
N LYS A 51 15.95 -14.14 -4.27
CA LYS A 51 14.87 -14.57 -3.36
C LYS A 51 15.34 -14.49 -1.92
N VAL A 52 14.40 -14.20 -1.03
CA VAL A 52 14.61 -14.27 0.42
C VAL A 52 14.93 -15.71 0.80
N GLN A 53 15.89 -15.89 1.68
CA GLN A 53 16.28 -17.19 2.21
C GLN A 53 16.10 -17.23 3.73
N MET A 54 15.78 -18.40 4.25
CA MET A 54 15.72 -18.59 5.70
C MET A 54 17.08 -18.28 6.32
N GLY A 55 17.06 -17.56 7.43
CA GLY A 55 18.27 -17.03 8.07
C GLY A 55 18.55 -15.58 7.76
N ASP A 56 17.90 -15.02 6.74
CA ASP A 56 18.06 -13.60 6.38
C ASP A 56 17.50 -12.70 7.48
N VAL A 57 18.12 -11.54 7.66
CA VAL A 57 17.68 -10.52 8.62
C VAL A 57 17.68 -9.14 7.94
N MET A 58 16.79 -8.27 8.40
CA MET A 58 16.71 -6.87 7.94
C MET A 58 16.51 -5.94 9.13
N THR A 59 17.14 -4.79 9.06
CA THR A 59 16.90 -3.69 10.02
C THR A 59 15.63 -2.93 9.64
N ASP A 60 15.10 -2.10 10.53
CA ASP A 60 13.96 -1.23 10.25
C ASP A 60 14.22 -0.32 9.05
N SER A 61 15.43 0.25 8.95
CA SER A 61 15.79 1.13 7.84
C SER A 61 15.86 0.38 6.51
N GLU A 62 16.35 -0.85 6.52
CA GLU A 62 16.38 -1.71 5.34
C GLU A 62 14.98 -2.10 4.90
N ILE A 63 14.10 -2.43 5.84
CA ILE A 63 12.70 -2.76 5.54
C ILE A 63 12.00 -1.57 4.91
N ARG A 64 12.17 -0.37 5.45
CA ARG A 64 11.52 0.83 4.92
C ARG A 64 12.04 1.18 3.51
N ALA A 65 13.33 1.08 3.28
CA ALA A 65 13.90 1.31 1.95
C ALA A 65 13.40 0.29 0.93
N GLU A 66 13.34 -0.98 1.32
CA GLU A 66 12.85 -2.05 0.45
C GLU A 66 11.34 -1.87 0.16
N LEU A 67 10.55 -1.47 1.14
CA LEU A 67 9.13 -1.17 0.96
C LEU A 67 8.96 -0.03 -0.06
N ALA A 68 9.69 1.06 0.11
CA ALA A 68 9.62 2.20 -0.81
C ALA A 68 9.96 1.79 -2.25
N SER A 69 10.88 0.84 -2.42
CA SER A 69 11.21 0.29 -3.73
C SER A 69 10.10 -0.62 -4.27
N GLN A 70 9.59 -1.51 -3.46
CA GLN A 70 8.61 -2.51 -3.91
C GLN A 70 7.24 -1.91 -4.22
N ILE A 71 6.86 -0.80 -3.58
CA ILE A 71 5.56 -0.18 -3.84
C ILE A 71 5.51 0.63 -5.14
N GLN A 72 6.60 0.76 -5.86
CA GLN A 72 6.64 1.58 -7.09
C GLN A 72 5.61 1.13 -8.12
N THR A 73 5.31 -0.16 -8.22
CA THR A 73 4.27 -0.66 -9.12
C THR A 73 2.88 -0.17 -8.72
N TYR A 74 2.63 -0.06 -7.42
CA TYR A 74 1.35 0.43 -6.90
C TYR A 74 1.24 1.95 -7.04
N GLU A 75 2.33 2.66 -6.83
CA GLU A 75 2.40 4.10 -7.08
C GLU A 75 2.07 4.40 -8.55
N LYS A 76 2.66 3.64 -9.46
CA LYS A 76 2.39 3.75 -10.88
C LYS A 76 0.91 3.47 -11.19
N ALA A 77 0.35 2.42 -10.59
CA ALA A 77 -1.05 2.07 -10.80
C ALA A 77 -1.99 3.20 -10.35
N VAL A 78 -1.70 3.85 -9.23
CA VAL A 78 -2.48 5.01 -8.76
C VAL A 78 -2.33 6.17 -9.73
N ARG A 79 -1.12 6.50 -10.15
CA ARG A 79 -0.89 7.60 -11.12
C ARG A 79 -1.60 7.35 -12.44
N ASP A 80 -1.61 6.12 -12.92
CA ASP A 80 -2.24 5.77 -14.20
C ASP A 80 -3.78 5.83 -14.10
N ALA A 81 -4.34 5.43 -12.98
CA ALA A 81 -5.80 5.37 -12.80
C ALA A 81 -6.42 6.73 -12.45
N VAL A 82 -5.73 7.54 -11.66
CA VAL A 82 -6.25 8.82 -11.18
C VAL A 82 -5.78 9.95 -12.08
N GLN A 83 -6.72 10.61 -12.74
CA GLN A 83 -6.45 11.63 -13.76
C GLN A 83 -6.69 13.05 -13.24
N VAL A 84 -6.76 13.23 -11.93
CA VAL A 84 -6.89 14.52 -11.26
C VAL A 84 -5.74 14.69 -10.27
N GLU A 85 -5.44 15.93 -9.90
CA GLU A 85 -4.39 16.18 -8.91
C GLU A 85 -4.76 15.63 -7.55
N LEU A 86 -3.80 14.98 -6.91
CA LEU A 86 -3.90 14.50 -5.54
C LEU A 86 -2.95 15.27 -4.64
N THR A 87 -3.32 15.49 -3.40
CA THR A 87 -2.38 15.92 -2.37
C THR A 87 -1.47 14.74 -2.02
N GLN A 88 -0.38 15.01 -1.32
CA GLN A 88 0.51 13.95 -0.85
C GLN A 88 -0.24 12.93 0.01
N SER A 89 -1.09 13.39 0.93
CA SER A 89 -1.81 12.48 1.81
C SER A 89 -2.90 11.70 1.09
N GLN A 90 -3.54 12.29 0.10
CA GLN A 90 -4.48 11.55 -0.75
C GLN A 90 -3.76 10.45 -1.54
N PHE A 91 -2.58 10.76 -2.06
CA PHE A 91 -1.77 9.79 -2.79
C PHE A 91 -1.37 8.63 -1.86
N ASN A 92 -0.88 8.93 -0.66
CA ASN A 92 -0.53 7.92 0.34
C ASN A 92 -1.71 6.97 0.61
N ALA A 93 -2.88 7.53 0.86
CA ALA A 93 -4.09 6.73 1.14
C ALA A 93 -4.47 5.84 -0.04
N CYS A 94 -4.40 6.37 -1.25
CA CYS A 94 -4.70 5.61 -2.47
C CYS A 94 -3.70 4.48 -2.68
N VAL A 95 -2.42 4.70 -2.46
CA VAL A 95 -1.39 3.65 -2.60
C VAL A 95 -1.61 2.57 -1.55
N SER A 96 -1.93 2.92 -0.31
CA SER A 96 -2.24 1.94 0.73
C SER A 96 -3.43 1.05 0.33
N LEU A 97 -4.50 1.65 -0.16
CA LEU A 97 -5.66 0.90 -0.64
C LEU A 97 -5.26 -0.01 -1.82
N CYS A 98 -4.57 0.55 -2.80
CA CYS A 98 -4.13 -0.17 -4.00
C CYS A 98 -3.23 -1.37 -3.64
N TYR A 99 -2.33 -1.19 -2.70
CA TYR A 99 -1.46 -2.25 -2.20
C TYR A 99 -2.28 -3.42 -1.63
N ASN A 100 -3.33 -3.10 -0.89
CA ASN A 100 -4.16 -4.11 -0.21
C ASN A 100 -5.12 -4.82 -1.17
N ILE A 101 -5.79 -4.09 -2.05
CA ILE A 101 -6.83 -4.65 -2.92
C ILE A 101 -6.33 -5.05 -4.32
N GLY A 102 -5.12 -4.62 -4.67
CA GLY A 102 -4.52 -4.88 -5.98
C GLY A 102 -4.79 -3.77 -6.99
N ALA A 103 -3.89 -3.64 -7.95
CA ALA A 103 -3.94 -2.58 -8.96
C ALA A 103 -5.21 -2.64 -9.81
N LYS A 104 -5.62 -3.84 -10.19
CA LYS A 104 -6.82 -4.04 -11.03
C LYS A 104 -8.09 -3.65 -10.27
N GLY A 105 -8.22 -4.08 -9.01
CA GLY A 105 -9.36 -3.71 -8.17
C GLY A 105 -9.43 -2.20 -7.95
N PHE A 106 -8.28 -1.59 -7.68
CA PHE A 106 -8.19 -0.15 -7.47
C PHE A 106 -8.64 0.61 -8.73
N ALA A 107 -8.10 0.27 -9.90
CA ALA A 107 -8.40 0.96 -11.15
C ALA A 107 -9.90 0.92 -11.51
N GLY A 108 -10.58 -0.17 -11.18
CA GLY A 108 -12.02 -0.32 -11.43
C GLY A 108 -12.92 0.14 -10.28
N SER A 109 -12.35 0.71 -9.21
CA SER A 109 -13.09 1.04 -8.00
C SER A 109 -13.92 2.31 -8.11
N SER A 110 -14.94 2.40 -7.24
CA SER A 110 -15.69 3.65 -7.04
C SER A 110 -14.79 4.79 -6.54
N VAL A 111 -13.73 4.45 -5.81
CA VAL A 111 -12.75 5.44 -5.33
C VAL A 111 -12.18 6.21 -6.53
N VAL A 112 -11.67 5.50 -7.52
CA VAL A 112 -11.10 6.09 -8.73
C VAL A 112 -12.15 6.86 -9.53
N ARG A 113 -13.33 6.26 -9.68
CA ARG A 113 -14.43 6.92 -10.42
C ARG A 113 -14.79 8.26 -9.79
N GLU A 114 -14.93 8.32 -8.48
CA GLU A 114 -15.29 9.54 -7.77
C GLU A 114 -14.14 10.57 -7.80
N LEU A 115 -12.89 10.12 -7.64
CA LEU A 115 -11.73 10.99 -7.76
C LEU A 115 -11.66 11.67 -9.11
N ASN A 116 -11.89 10.91 -10.19
CA ASN A 116 -11.80 11.44 -11.55
C ASN A 116 -12.93 12.43 -11.88
N GLN A 117 -13.97 12.45 -11.06
CA GLN A 117 -15.03 13.47 -11.12
C GLN A 117 -14.79 14.61 -10.12
N ARG A 118 -13.64 14.64 -9.47
CA ARG A 118 -13.26 15.62 -8.44
C ARG A 118 -14.19 15.60 -7.21
N LYS A 119 -14.79 14.46 -6.94
CA LYS A 119 -15.66 14.26 -5.78
C LYS A 119 -14.84 13.62 -4.66
N TYR A 120 -13.99 14.41 -4.03
CA TYR A 120 -12.98 13.90 -3.09
C TYR A 120 -13.60 13.30 -1.83
N GLN A 121 -14.67 13.91 -1.30
CA GLN A 121 -15.35 13.36 -0.13
C GLN A 121 -16.05 12.03 -0.45
N ALA A 122 -16.71 11.95 -1.60
CA ALA A 122 -17.35 10.71 -2.05
C ALA A 122 -16.31 9.61 -2.31
N ALA A 123 -15.16 9.98 -2.87
CA ALA A 123 -14.06 9.04 -3.07
C ALA A 123 -13.55 8.48 -1.75
N CYS A 124 -13.35 9.34 -0.75
CA CYS A 124 -12.91 8.92 0.57
C CYS A 124 -13.94 7.98 1.23
N LYS A 125 -15.21 8.31 1.12
CA LYS A 125 -16.29 7.45 1.63
C LYS A 125 -16.28 6.07 0.95
N ALA A 126 -15.97 6.02 -0.34
CA ALA A 126 -15.95 4.78 -1.10
C ALA A 126 -14.86 3.79 -0.65
N PHE A 127 -13.84 4.24 0.10
CA PHE A 127 -12.86 3.34 0.73
C PHE A 127 -13.58 2.28 1.58
N GLU A 128 -14.67 2.64 2.23
CA GLU A 128 -15.42 1.75 3.14
C GLU A 128 -16.01 0.53 2.44
N LEU A 129 -16.16 0.56 1.12
CA LEU A 129 -16.64 -0.60 0.35
C LEU A 129 -15.63 -1.76 0.38
N TRP A 130 -14.38 -1.49 0.72
CA TRP A 130 -13.29 -2.48 0.71
C TRP A 130 -12.99 -2.99 2.12
N ASN A 131 -14.02 -3.45 2.83
CA ASN A 131 -13.92 -3.93 4.21
C ASN A 131 -14.27 -5.42 4.37
N LYS A 132 -14.36 -6.17 3.26
CA LYS A 132 -14.78 -7.57 3.28
C LYS A 132 -13.67 -8.50 2.79
N ALA A 133 -13.64 -9.70 3.36
CA ALA A 133 -12.86 -10.81 2.86
C ALA A 133 -13.74 -12.06 2.94
N GLY A 134 -13.76 -12.87 1.88
CA GLY A 134 -14.63 -14.03 1.82
C GLY A 134 -16.11 -13.69 1.96
N GLY A 135 -16.53 -12.51 1.48
CA GLY A 135 -17.93 -12.05 1.53
C GLY A 135 -18.38 -11.54 2.90
N ARG A 136 -17.49 -11.45 3.87
CA ARG A 136 -17.82 -11.00 5.23
C ARG A 136 -17.02 -9.77 5.61
N VAL A 137 -17.62 -8.87 6.40
CA VAL A 137 -16.92 -7.73 6.97
C VAL A 137 -15.84 -8.21 7.94
N VAL A 138 -14.62 -7.72 7.78
CA VAL A 138 -13.48 -8.05 8.63
C VAL A 138 -13.05 -6.80 9.37
N GLN A 139 -13.01 -6.87 10.70
CA GLN A 139 -12.70 -5.71 11.55
C GLN A 139 -11.34 -5.09 11.21
N GLY A 140 -10.33 -5.90 10.91
CA GLY A 140 -9.02 -5.39 10.51
C GLY A 140 -9.09 -4.54 9.24
N LEU A 141 -9.93 -4.92 8.28
CA LEU A 141 -10.14 -4.14 7.07
C LEU A 141 -10.94 -2.86 7.34
N VAL A 142 -11.92 -2.91 8.22
CA VAL A 142 -12.64 -1.71 8.68
C VAL A 142 -11.65 -0.71 9.28
N ASN A 143 -10.76 -1.18 10.16
CA ASN A 143 -9.76 -0.35 10.81
C ASN A 143 -8.78 0.25 9.81
N ARG A 144 -8.34 -0.54 8.84
CA ARG A 144 -7.42 -0.09 7.79
C ARG A 144 -8.07 0.99 6.93
N ARG A 145 -9.29 0.79 6.49
CA ARG A 145 -10.03 1.79 5.69
C ARG A 145 -10.19 3.09 6.47
N ALA A 146 -10.52 3.01 7.76
CA ALA A 146 -10.64 4.21 8.61
C ALA A 146 -9.32 4.97 8.72
N ALA A 147 -8.20 4.27 8.87
CA ALA A 147 -6.88 4.89 8.92
C ALA A 147 -6.49 5.52 7.59
N GLU A 148 -6.81 4.85 6.47
CA GLU A 148 -6.57 5.40 5.13
C GLU A 148 -7.42 6.65 4.88
N GLN A 149 -8.67 6.67 5.34
CA GLN A 149 -9.54 7.84 5.25
C GLN A 149 -9.00 9.02 6.06
N LYS A 150 -8.46 8.75 7.24
CA LYS A 150 -7.83 9.78 8.07
C LYS A 150 -6.60 10.35 7.37
N GLU A 151 -5.76 9.52 6.79
CA GLU A 151 -4.60 9.96 6.02
C GLU A 151 -5.03 10.78 4.80
N PHE A 152 -6.08 10.39 4.11
CA PHE A 152 -6.58 11.05 2.90
C PHE A 152 -6.79 12.55 3.10
N PHE A 153 -7.31 12.94 4.25
CA PHE A 153 -7.58 14.35 4.56
C PHE A 153 -6.52 15.02 5.45
N ARG A 154 -5.39 14.39 5.69
CA ARG A 154 -4.33 14.98 6.56
C ARG A 154 -3.78 16.29 6.00
N ASN A 155 -3.67 16.42 4.70
CA ASN A 155 -3.22 17.66 4.03
C ASN A 155 -4.37 18.59 3.66
N GLY A 156 -5.51 18.40 4.25
CA GLY A 156 -6.69 19.19 3.93
C GLY A 156 -7.61 18.43 3.04
#